data_1d07d21940159198e936931324261429
#
_entry.id   1d07d21940159198e936931324261429
#
_cell.length_a   1.000
_cell.length_b   1.000
_cell.length_c   1.000
_cell.angle_alpha   90.00
_cell.angle_beta   90.00
_cell.angle_gamma   90.00
#
_symmetry.space_group_name_H-M   'P 1'
#
loop_
_entity.id
_entity.type
_entity.pdbx_description
1 polymer ?
#
loop_
_entity_poly.entity_id
_entity_poly.type
_entity_poly.pdbx_seq_one_letter_code
_entity_poly.pdbx_strand_id
1 'polypeptide(L)'
;MNTNQVEILIVDDLADNLDLLRRVLETADFSVRLATSGQAALQTAQAQPPDLILLDIAMPIMDGFETCRRLKADPATQDIPVIFLTGQGETEKVIQGFELGAVDYVTKPFRTTELLRRVQTHVELYQLQRSLTHEVE
;
A
#
# COMPACT_ATOMS: atom_id res chain seq x y z
N MET A 1 -5.34 -6.82 24.97
CA MET A 1 -5.61 -7.14 23.58
C MET A 1 -5.42 -5.91 22.71
N ASN A 2 -4.66 -6.05 21.65
CA ASN A 2 -4.39 -4.92 20.80
C ASN A 2 -5.42 -4.81 19.67
N THR A 3 -6.43 -3.99 19.87
CA THR A 3 -7.46 -3.77 18.88
C THR A 3 -7.05 -2.76 17.82
N ASN A 4 -5.88 -2.14 18.00
CA ASN A 4 -5.43 -1.07 17.11
C ASN A 4 -4.28 -1.48 16.21
N GLN A 5 -4.14 -2.79 15.99
CA GLN A 5 -3.09 -3.26 15.10
C GLN A 5 -3.36 -2.77 13.68
N VAL A 6 -2.35 -2.11 13.11
CA VAL A 6 -2.44 -1.54 11.77
C VAL A 6 -2.39 -2.65 10.73
N GLU A 7 -3.28 -2.57 9.75
CA GLU A 7 -3.36 -3.55 8.66
C GLU A 7 -2.74 -3.00 7.39
N ILE A 8 -1.82 -3.78 6.83
CA ILE A 8 -1.16 -3.44 5.57
C ILE A 8 -1.58 -4.47 4.53
N LEU A 9 -2.06 -4.03 3.38
CA LEU A 9 -2.33 -4.90 2.24
C LEU A 9 -1.14 -4.85 1.29
N ILE A 10 -0.54 -5.99 1.01
CA ILE A 10 0.57 -6.09 0.06
C ILE A 10 0.05 -6.72 -1.23
N VAL A 11 0.29 -6.06 -2.35
CA VAL A 11 -0.16 -6.48 -3.67
C VAL A 11 1.04 -6.70 -4.58
N ASP A 12 1.28 -7.94 -4.96
CA ASP A 12 2.38 -8.31 -5.83
C ASP A 12 2.05 -9.67 -6.44
N ASP A 13 2.33 -9.86 -7.72
CA ASP A 13 2.04 -11.13 -8.37
C ASP A 13 3.10 -12.20 -8.12
N LEU A 14 4.21 -11.84 -7.47
CA LEU A 14 5.30 -12.78 -7.15
C LEU A 14 5.21 -13.19 -5.68
N ALA A 15 5.01 -14.48 -5.45
CA ALA A 15 4.85 -15.01 -4.09
C ALA A 15 6.07 -14.75 -3.20
N ASP A 16 7.28 -14.80 -3.76
CA ASP A 16 8.49 -14.55 -3.00
C ASP A 16 8.55 -13.13 -2.45
N ASN A 17 8.10 -12.15 -3.24
CA ASN A 17 8.05 -10.76 -2.80
C ASN A 17 7.01 -10.59 -1.68
N LEU A 18 5.86 -11.21 -1.83
CA LEU A 18 4.82 -11.15 -0.80
C LEU A 18 5.32 -11.72 0.53
N ASP A 19 6.00 -12.86 0.47
CA ASP A 19 6.51 -13.51 1.67
C ASP A 19 7.58 -12.66 2.37
N LEU A 20 8.49 -12.10 1.58
CA LEU A 20 9.54 -11.24 2.13
C LEU A 20 8.95 -10.00 2.81
N LEU A 21 8.06 -9.30 2.14
CA LEU A 21 7.44 -8.10 2.68
C LEU A 21 6.59 -8.41 3.92
N ARG A 22 5.84 -9.52 3.88
CA ARG A 22 5.05 -9.95 5.02
C ARG A 22 5.92 -10.14 6.25
N ARG A 23 7.05 -10.84 6.10
CA ARG A 23 7.97 -11.10 7.23
C ARG A 23 8.51 -9.80 7.81
N VAL A 24 8.94 -8.89 6.95
CA VAL A 24 9.48 -7.60 7.39
C VAL A 24 8.44 -6.82 8.18
N LEU A 25 7.22 -6.73 7.65
CA LEU A 25 6.17 -5.93 8.28
C LEU A 25 5.67 -6.58 9.57
N GLU A 26 5.59 -7.90 9.61
CA GLU A 26 5.15 -8.59 10.82
C GLU A 26 6.14 -8.43 11.97
N THR A 27 7.44 -8.31 11.68
CA THR A 27 8.43 -8.04 12.73
C THR A 27 8.24 -6.66 13.36
N ALA A 28 7.56 -5.76 12.67
CA ALA A 28 7.25 -4.42 13.16
C ALA A 28 5.83 -4.34 13.73
N ASP A 29 5.22 -5.47 13.99
CA ASP A 29 3.89 -5.60 14.61
C ASP A 29 2.73 -5.14 13.74
N PHE A 30 2.91 -5.08 12.43
CA PHE A 30 1.80 -4.85 11.51
C PHE A 30 1.06 -6.15 11.22
N SER A 31 -0.24 -6.06 11.04
CA SER A 31 -1.05 -7.14 10.51
C SER A 31 -1.01 -7.06 8.99
N VAL A 32 -0.81 -8.19 8.32
CA VAL A 32 -0.58 -8.19 6.87
C VAL A 32 -1.63 -9.05 6.17
N ARG A 33 -2.18 -8.52 5.09
CA ARG A 33 -3.01 -9.26 4.14
C ARG A 33 -2.33 -9.22 2.78
N LEU A 34 -2.55 -10.26 1.97
CA LEU A 34 -1.87 -10.41 0.69
C LEU A 34 -2.87 -10.48 -0.45
N ALA A 35 -2.52 -9.87 -1.58
CA ALA A 35 -3.28 -10.02 -2.81
C ALA A 35 -2.28 -10.23 -3.96
N THR A 36 -2.62 -11.13 -4.88
CA THR A 36 -1.72 -11.50 -5.97
C THR A 36 -2.05 -10.82 -7.29
N SER A 37 -3.06 -9.95 -7.30
CA SER A 37 -3.48 -9.25 -8.50
C SER A 37 -4.18 -7.94 -8.13
N GLY A 38 -4.30 -7.05 -9.10
CA GLY A 38 -5.05 -5.81 -8.91
C GLY A 38 -6.51 -6.06 -8.60
N GLN A 39 -7.11 -7.02 -9.28
CA GLN A 39 -8.51 -7.38 -9.07
C GLN A 39 -8.73 -7.84 -7.62
N ALA A 40 -7.89 -8.76 -7.14
CA ALA A 40 -7.98 -9.26 -5.77
C ALA A 40 -7.76 -8.13 -4.76
N ALA A 41 -6.85 -7.21 -5.06
CA ALA A 41 -6.58 -6.07 -4.19
C ALA A 41 -7.81 -5.17 -4.04
N LEU A 42 -8.48 -4.90 -5.15
CA LEU A 42 -9.70 -4.07 -5.14
C LEU A 42 -10.79 -4.72 -4.31
N GLN A 43 -11.03 -6.02 -4.51
CA GLN A 43 -12.04 -6.74 -3.76
C GLN A 43 -11.73 -6.77 -2.26
N THR A 44 -10.49 -7.04 -1.91
CA THR A 44 -10.07 -7.10 -0.51
C THR A 44 -10.18 -5.74 0.16
N ALA A 45 -9.72 -4.69 -0.51
CA ALA A 45 -9.73 -3.34 0.06
C ALA A 45 -11.15 -2.80 0.22
N GLN A 46 -12.05 -3.13 -0.71
CA GLN A 46 -13.43 -2.68 -0.62
C GLN A 46 -14.18 -3.39 0.50
N ALA A 47 -13.95 -4.69 0.67
CA ALA A 47 -14.62 -5.47 1.70
C ALA A 47 -14.17 -5.08 3.10
N GLN A 48 -12.87 -4.82 3.26
CA GLN A 48 -12.30 -4.45 4.55
C GLN A 48 -11.09 -3.54 4.29
N PRO A 49 -11.30 -2.21 4.31
CA PRO A 49 -10.23 -1.27 3.98
C PRO A 49 -9.02 -1.42 4.89
N PRO A 50 -7.82 -1.59 4.33
CA PRO A 50 -6.59 -1.59 5.13
C PRO A 50 -6.17 -0.16 5.49
N ASP A 51 -5.13 -0.05 6.31
CA ASP A 51 -4.58 1.25 6.69
C ASP A 51 -3.53 1.76 5.72
N LEU A 52 -2.98 0.88 4.90
CA LEU A 52 -1.99 1.23 3.89
C LEU A 52 -1.88 0.10 2.87
N ILE A 53 -1.59 0.44 1.63
CA ILE A 53 -1.42 -0.53 0.56
C ILE A 53 -0.03 -0.39 -0.05
N LEU A 54 0.72 -1.50 -0.07
CA LEU A 54 1.96 -1.62 -0.85
C LEU A 54 1.59 -2.28 -2.16
N LEU A 55 1.85 -1.61 -3.27
CA LEU A 55 1.30 -1.99 -4.56
C LEU A 55 2.37 -2.07 -5.63
N ASP A 56 2.62 -3.25 -6.15
CA ASP A 56 3.55 -3.45 -7.26
C ASP A 56 3.02 -2.78 -8.52
N ILE A 57 3.88 -2.12 -9.26
CA ILE A 57 3.51 -1.47 -10.52
C ILE A 57 3.32 -2.51 -11.62
N ALA A 58 4.29 -3.41 -11.77
CA ALA A 58 4.34 -4.34 -12.90
C ALA A 58 3.61 -5.64 -12.58
N MET A 59 2.33 -5.70 -12.91
CA MET A 59 1.52 -6.91 -12.75
C MET A 59 0.76 -7.18 -14.05
N PRO A 60 0.49 -8.46 -14.36
CA PRO A 60 -0.27 -8.79 -15.56
C PRO A 60 -1.74 -8.41 -15.42
N ILE A 61 -2.40 -8.22 -16.56
CA ILE A 61 -3.83 -7.94 -16.73
C ILE A 61 -4.19 -6.53 -16.23
N MET A 62 -4.04 -6.27 -14.93
CA MET A 62 -4.27 -4.95 -14.35
C MET A 62 -3.00 -4.56 -13.61
N ASP A 63 -2.29 -3.54 -14.09
CA ASP A 63 -1.06 -3.11 -13.44
C ASP A 63 -1.34 -2.27 -12.20
N GLY A 64 -0.27 -1.88 -11.50
CA GLY A 64 -0.42 -1.10 -10.27
C GLY A 64 -1.02 0.27 -10.49
N PHE A 65 -0.75 0.90 -11.62
CA PHE A 65 -1.31 2.22 -11.91
C PHE A 65 -2.83 2.15 -12.06
N GLU A 66 -3.32 1.18 -12.81
CA GLU A 66 -4.75 1.01 -12.98
C GLU A 66 -5.44 0.64 -11.66
N THR A 67 -4.79 -0.22 -10.88
CA THR A 67 -5.29 -0.58 -9.55
C THR A 67 -5.41 0.66 -8.66
N CYS A 68 -4.37 1.49 -8.63
CA CYS A 68 -4.36 2.73 -7.84
C CYS A 68 -5.45 3.68 -8.31
N ARG A 69 -5.59 3.85 -9.63
CA ARG A 69 -6.63 4.71 -10.19
C ARG A 69 -8.01 4.31 -9.70
N ARG A 70 -8.29 3.01 -9.71
CA ARG A 70 -9.59 2.50 -9.26
C ARG A 70 -9.78 2.65 -7.75
N LEU A 71 -8.73 2.44 -6.98
CA LEU A 71 -8.79 2.67 -5.53
C LEU A 71 -9.14 4.12 -5.23
N LYS A 72 -8.52 5.05 -5.95
CA LYS A 72 -8.74 6.48 -5.72
C LYS A 72 -10.08 6.99 -6.26
N ALA A 73 -10.72 6.22 -7.15
CA ALA A 73 -12.04 6.57 -7.68
C ALA A 73 -13.19 6.06 -6.80
N ASP A 74 -12.89 5.23 -5.81
CA ASP A 74 -13.91 4.63 -4.94
C ASP A 74 -13.88 5.33 -3.58
N PRO A 75 -15.00 5.92 -3.12
CA PRO A 75 -15.06 6.60 -1.81
C PRO A 75 -14.65 5.70 -0.65
N ALA A 76 -14.86 4.39 -0.75
CA ALA A 76 -14.52 3.46 0.32
C ALA A 76 -13.00 3.29 0.50
N THR A 77 -12.21 3.58 -0.55
CA THR A 77 -10.77 3.31 -0.54
C THR A 77 -9.91 4.51 -0.92
N GLN A 78 -10.53 5.62 -1.32
CA GLN A 78 -9.80 6.75 -1.91
C GLN A 78 -8.78 7.38 -0.96
N ASP A 79 -9.00 7.32 0.34
CA ASP A 79 -8.11 7.97 1.30
C ASP A 79 -7.02 7.06 1.82
N ILE A 80 -7.03 5.79 1.46
CA ILE A 80 -6.00 4.84 1.90
C ILE A 80 -4.66 5.19 1.24
N PRO A 81 -3.59 5.37 2.01
CA PRO A 81 -2.29 5.67 1.40
C PRO A 81 -1.77 4.49 0.58
N VAL A 82 -1.28 4.78 -0.61
CA VAL A 82 -0.71 3.79 -1.52
C VAL A 82 0.76 4.10 -1.72
N ILE A 83 1.62 3.11 -1.46
CA ILE A 83 3.05 3.18 -1.72
C ILE A 83 3.35 2.19 -2.84
N PHE A 84 3.91 2.68 -3.95
CA PHE A 84 4.27 1.81 -5.05
C PHE A 84 5.57 1.06 -4.80
N LEU A 85 5.60 -0.18 -5.24
CA LEU A 85 6.82 -1.00 -5.27
C LEU A 85 7.35 -0.94 -6.71
N THR A 86 8.56 -0.40 -6.89
CA THR A 86 9.10 -0.14 -8.22
C THR A 86 10.34 -0.97 -8.49
N GLY A 87 10.55 -1.34 -9.75
CA GLY A 87 11.80 -1.97 -10.17
C GLY A 87 12.83 -0.92 -10.54
N GLN A 88 14.05 -1.37 -10.75
CA GLN A 88 15.11 -0.49 -11.24
C GLN A 88 14.76 0.01 -12.64
N GLY A 89 15.06 1.29 -12.90
CA GLY A 89 14.80 1.87 -14.20
C GLY A 89 13.38 2.37 -14.41
N GLU A 90 12.57 2.36 -13.36
CA GLU A 90 11.17 2.80 -13.46
C GLU A 90 10.95 4.22 -12.91
N THR A 91 12.00 5.04 -12.86
CA THR A 91 11.92 6.39 -12.28
C THR A 91 10.84 7.26 -12.93
N GLU A 92 10.69 7.17 -14.24
CA GLU A 92 9.66 7.96 -14.94
C GLU A 92 8.26 7.55 -14.52
N LYS A 93 8.07 6.27 -14.19
CA LYS A 93 6.78 5.76 -13.75
C LYS A 93 6.40 6.26 -12.35
N VAL A 94 7.39 6.62 -11.53
CA VAL A 94 7.15 7.15 -10.20
C VAL A 94 6.35 8.44 -10.27
N ILE A 95 6.71 9.34 -11.19
CA ILE A 95 5.98 10.60 -11.36
C ILE A 95 4.52 10.32 -11.72
N GLN A 96 4.28 9.38 -12.63
CA GLN A 96 2.92 8.98 -12.99
C GLN A 96 2.16 8.47 -11.79
N GLY A 97 2.82 7.70 -10.93
CA GLY A 97 2.19 7.19 -9.70
C GLY A 97 1.74 8.29 -8.76
N PHE A 98 2.57 9.31 -8.57
CA PHE A 98 2.19 10.45 -7.72
C PHE A 98 0.99 11.20 -8.30
N GLU A 99 0.94 11.35 -9.62
CA GLU A 99 -0.20 11.99 -10.26
C GLU A 99 -1.51 11.21 -10.05
N LEU A 100 -1.41 9.89 -9.86
CA LEU A 100 -2.57 9.05 -9.60
C LEU A 100 -2.97 9.02 -8.12
N GLY A 101 -2.21 9.68 -7.25
CA GLY A 101 -2.56 9.79 -5.85
C GLY A 101 -1.73 8.94 -4.90
N ALA A 102 -0.67 8.28 -5.37
CA ALA A 102 0.24 7.57 -4.48
C ALA A 102 0.99 8.56 -3.58
N VAL A 103 1.34 8.12 -2.38
CA VAL A 103 2.02 8.99 -1.41
C VAL A 103 3.52 8.76 -1.38
N ASP A 104 3.99 7.63 -1.90
CA ASP A 104 5.42 7.31 -1.85
C ASP A 104 5.72 6.12 -2.76
N TYR A 105 6.99 5.73 -2.81
CA TYR A 105 7.43 4.54 -3.53
C TYR A 105 8.63 3.93 -2.83
N VAL A 106 8.84 2.63 -3.05
CA VAL A 106 10.00 1.89 -2.54
C VAL A 106 10.57 1.08 -3.71
N THR A 107 11.88 1.17 -3.90
CA THR A 107 12.55 0.52 -5.04
C THR A 107 13.04 -0.87 -4.63
N LYS A 108 12.84 -1.84 -5.53
CA LYS A 108 13.39 -3.19 -5.38
C LYS A 108 14.88 -3.16 -5.76
N PRO A 109 15.75 -3.89 -5.07
CA PRO A 109 15.49 -4.73 -3.90
C PRO A 109 15.21 -3.89 -2.65
N PHE A 110 14.34 -4.39 -1.79
CA PHE A 110 13.89 -3.64 -0.63
C PHE A 110 14.96 -3.56 0.45
N ARG A 111 15.14 -2.36 0.99
CA ARG A 111 15.93 -2.16 2.19
C ARG A 111 14.96 -2.12 3.37
N THR A 112 15.12 -3.03 4.31
CA THR A 112 14.19 -3.18 5.43
C THR A 112 13.96 -1.88 6.18
N THR A 113 15.03 -1.18 6.53
CA THR A 113 14.93 0.07 7.29
C THR A 113 14.17 1.14 6.54
N GLU A 114 14.47 1.30 5.24
CA GLU A 114 13.80 2.29 4.41
C GLU A 114 12.31 1.97 4.25
N LEU A 115 12.00 0.70 3.96
CA LEU A 115 10.63 0.26 3.80
C LEU A 115 9.82 0.53 5.06
N LEU A 116 10.32 0.11 6.22
CA LEU A 116 9.61 0.30 7.48
C LEU A 116 9.42 1.77 7.81
N ARG A 117 10.43 2.61 7.55
CA ARG A 117 10.32 4.04 7.82
C ARG A 117 9.22 4.68 6.99
N ARG A 118 9.17 4.36 5.70
CA ARG A 118 8.15 4.92 4.81
C ARG A 118 6.76 4.44 5.18
N VAL A 119 6.62 3.16 5.48
CA VAL A 119 5.34 2.60 5.91
C VAL A 119 4.87 3.26 7.20
N GLN A 120 5.73 3.34 8.20
CA GLN A 120 5.38 3.93 9.49
C GLN A 120 5.00 5.40 9.35
N THR A 121 5.74 6.15 8.55
CA THR A 121 5.45 7.57 8.32
C THR A 121 4.06 7.76 7.75
N HIS A 122 3.70 7.00 6.71
CA HIS A 122 2.41 7.20 6.05
C HIS A 122 1.26 6.63 6.84
N VAL A 123 1.49 5.56 7.61
CA VAL A 123 0.47 5.05 8.52
C VAL A 123 0.15 6.12 9.58
N GLU A 124 1.17 6.74 10.17
CA GLU A 124 0.96 7.77 11.18
C GLU A 124 0.24 8.99 10.60
N LEU A 125 0.64 9.42 9.41
CA LEU A 125 -0.03 10.55 8.75
C LEU A 125 -1.50 10.24 8.46
N TYR A 126 -1.79 9.04 8.00
CA TYR A 126 -3.15 8.64 7.71
C TYR A 126 -4.00 8.59 8.98
N GLN A 127 -3.46 8.02 10.05
CA GLN A 127 -4.16 7.97 11.33
C GLN A 127 -4.43 9.36 11.88
N LEU A 128 -3.46 10.25 11.77
CA LEU A 128 -3.61 11.63 12.21
C LEU A 128 -4.68 12.35 11.39
N GLN A 129 -4.66 12.17 10.09
CA GLN A 129 -5.66 12.77 9.20
C GLN A 129 -7.07 12.32 9.55
N ARG A 130 -7.24 11.02 9.78
CA ARG A 130 -8.54 10.47 10.17
C ARG A 130 -9.00 11.02 11.52
N SER A 131 -8.08 11.14 12.47
CA SER A 131 -8.39 11.68 13.79
C SER A 131 -8.85 13.13 13.70
N LEU A 132 -8.17 13.96 12.91
CA LEU A 132 -8.54 15.36 12.72
C LEU A 132 -9.91 15.49 12.05
N THR A 133 -10.16 14.69 11.02
CA THR A 133 -11.45 14.69 10.33
C THR A 133 -12.57 14.30 11.28
N HIS A 134 -12.32 13.30 12.12
CA HIS A 134 -13.31 12.83 13.10
C HIS A 134 -13.60 13.90 14.14
N GLU A 135 -12.59 14.63 14.59
CA GLU A 135 -12.76 15.69 15.58
C GLU A 135 -13.57 16.85 15.06
N VAL A 136 -13.45 17.16 13.78
CA VAL A 136 -14.16 18.29 13.17
C VAL A 136 -15.65 18.00 13.05
N GLU A 137 -16.00 16.74 12.92
CA GLU A 137 -17.39 16.36 12.87
C GLU A 137 -18.06 16.45 14.25
#